data_f13815dc24e41ade60b1f8eda80c43cb
#
_entry.id   f13815dc24e41ade60b1f8eda80c43cb
#
_cell.length_a   1.000
_cell.length_b   1.000
_cell.length_c   1.000
_cell.angle_alpha   90.00
_cell.angle_beta   90.00
_cell.angle_gamma   90.00
#
_symmetry.space_group_name_H-M   'P 1'
#
loop_
_entity.id
_entity.type
_entity.pdbx_description
1 polymer ?
#
loop_
_entity_poly.entity_id
_entity_poly.type
_entity_poly.pdbx_seq_one_letter_code
_entity_poly.pdbx_strand_id
1 'polypeptide(L)'
;MKTLLATALLLTASTGACAFERKDWLDDYAALKTALEQRYANLAWFASPQGGVNLPALDKRTRRLLETAEDESMAKAALSAFVSGFHDGHFSTAGSVLQPKIAQPLALPKVDYSRLNATQACAALGYGPARGAAFSLPFESLPGAVLEADGLTRAFRSGVVTAPDGTRIGVVRIARFRPQDASPAACEQAWSERQAKGAMSEADVKPVKQAANAAWLRTLAAQLRHFQEQKVAAVIVDVGNNPGGNDTGDWAVRLFTGRDVHSARMMMSAAPLASMYFDEQLDGLRQAQKEQDPTPEAQAMLEQSIAAFETRKAGIAARGCDLSWVWSEQRPWQPNGCSRLIDAGYASGQASHLPPKAFGNLKIASSIYWAAEVDDLRGAWNGPVYVLTDGGTGSSAEMFSALMQDAAGARIVGRASAGDGCGFMADAPPVVLPHSRLRYRMPNCVRLRADGGNEVAGVTPDLPVLPAEGENDRERAWRLLDTVAADLRARGAKP
;
A
#
# COMPACT_ATOMS: atom_id res chain seq x y z
N MET A 1 8.11 77.34 -36.55
CA MET A 1 7.63 75.94 -36.60
C MET A 1 8.82 75.07 -36.33
N LYS A 2 8.95 74.51 -35.12
CA LYS A 2 10.01 73.58 -34.70
C LYS A 2 9.40 72.21 -34.54
N THR A 3 9.79 71.28 -35.40
CA THR A 3 9.35 69.90 -35.42
C THR A 3 10.24 69.11 -34.43
N LEU A 4 9.65 68.59 -33.34
CA LEU A 4 10.31 67.66 -32.43
C LEU A 4 10.12 66.22 -32.95
N LEU A 5 11.22 65.54 -33.27
CA LEU A 5 11.26 64.10 -33.49
C LEU A 5 11.38 63.41 -32.10
N ALA A 6 10.37 62.61 -31.78
CA ALA A 6 10.42 61.73 -30.63
C ALA A 6 10.97 60.35 -31.08
N THR A 7 12.16 60.02 -30.59
CA THR A 7 12.78 58.71 -30.82
C THR A 7 12.23 57.76 -29.76
N ALA A 8 11.39 56.78 -30.17
CA ALA A 8 10.90 55.71 -29.29
C ALA A 8 12.01 54.62 -29.15
N LEU A 9 12.55 54.49 -27.96
CA LEU A 9 13.44 53.38 -27.60
C LEU A 9 12.59 52.14 -27.34
N LEU A 10 12.58 51.16 -28.24
CA LEU A 10 12.02 49.84 -27.99
C LEU A 10 13.01 49.07 -27.08
N LEU A 11 12.67 48.96 -25.80
CA LEU A 11 13.27 47.99 -24.89
C LEU A 11 12.73 46.59 -25.23
N THR A 12 13.49 45.83 -25.99
CA THR A 12 13.26 44.37 -26.10
C THR A 12 13.64 43.72 -24.80
N ALA A 13 12.63 43.40 -23.96
CA ALA A 13 12.82 42.49 -22.85
C ALA A 13 13.08 41.10 -23.43
N SER A 14 14.34 40.72 -23.52
CA SER A 14 14.74 39.34 -23.78
C SER A 14 14.33 38.54 -22.54
N THR A 15 13.20 37.81 -22.62
CA THR A 15 12.93 36.72 -21.72
C THR A 15 14.00 35.66 -21.96
N GLY A 16 15.02 35.65 -21.12
CA GLY A 16 16.04 34.62 -21.16
C GLY A 16 15.38 33.26 -20.93
N ALA A 17 15.07 32.54 -21.98
CA ALA A 17 14.90 31.11 -21.91
C ALA A 17 16.20 30.57 -21.33
N CYS A 18 16.19 29.96 -20.15
CA CYS A 18 17.35 29.24 -19.65
C CYS A 18 17.79 28.25 -20.73
N ALA A 19 19.00 28.47 -21.26
CA ALA A 19 19.57 27.55 -22.24
C ALA A 19 19.66 26.16 -21.61
N PHE A 20 19.38 25.13 -22.40
CA PHE A 20 19.53 23.73 -21.94
C PHE A 20 20.99 23.42 -21.66
N GLU A 21 21.30 23.09 -20.41
CA GLU A 21 22.66 22.76 -19.97
C GLU A 21 22.73 21.28 -19.56
N ARG A 22 23.43 20.46 -20.37
CA ARG A 22 23.60 19.01 -20.09
C ARG A 22 24.18 18.73 -18.70
N LYS A 23 25.10 19.61 -18.26
CA LYS A 23 25.74 19.51 -16.94
C LYS A 23 24.70 19.50 -15.82
N ASP A 24 23.72 20.37 -15.87
CA ASP A 24 22.66 20.46 -14.84
C ASP A 24 21.85 19.15 -14.74
N TRP A 25 21.60 18.49 -15.85
CA TRP A 25 20.90 17.20 -15.87
C TRP A 25 21.76 16.03 -15.36
N LEU A 26 23.07 16.07 -15.62
CA LEU A 26 24.01 15.09 -15.04
C LEU A 26 24.15 15.30 -13.52
N ASP A 27 24.18 16.53 -13.05
CA ASP A 27 24.20 16.89 -11.63
C ASP A 27 22.87 16.46 -10.94
N ASP A 28 21.73 16.68 -11.59
CA ASP A 28 20.41 16.18 -11.15
C ASP A 28 20.39 14.65 -11.05
N TYR A 29 20.95 13.96 -12.03
CA TYR A 29 21.04 12.50 -12.00
C TYR A 29 21.94 12.00 -10.87
N ALA A 30 23.06 12.64 -10.61
CA ALA A 30 23.91 12.33 -9.46
C ALA A 30 23.17 12.55 -8.13
N ALA A 31 22.42 13.64 -8.02
CA ALA A 31 21.58 13.91 -6.84
C ALA A 31 20.47 12.86 -6.66
N LEU A 32 19.83 12.40 -7.75
CA LEU A 32 18.84 11.33 -7.71
C LEU A 32 19.46 10.02 -7.20
N LYS A 33 20.63 9.62 -7.69
CA LYS A 33 21.34 8.41 -7.22
C LYS A 33 21.69 8.50 -5.74
N THR A 34 22.21 9.64 -5.28
CA THR A 34 22.49 9.88 -3.84
C THR A 34 21.22 9.76 -3.00
N ALA A 35 20.11 10.30 -3.48
CA ALA A 35 18.83 10.18 -2.78
C ALA A 35 18.32 8.72 -2.73
N LEU A 36 18.50 7.93 -3.79
CA LEU A 36 18.20 6.50 -3.81
C LEU A 36 19.02 5.74 -2.78
N GLU A 37 20.34 5.96 -2.72
CA GLU A 37 21.23 5.33 -1.74
C GLU A 37 20.82 5.64 -0.30
N GLN A 38 20.27 6.82 -0.05
CA GLN A 38 19.90 7.29 1.29
C GLN A 38 18.48 6.92 1.72
N ARG A 39 17.53 6.81 0.79
CA ARG A 39 16.10 6.81 1.11
C ARG A 39 15.31 5.65 0.53
N TYR A 40 15.78 5.05 -0.58
CA TYR A 40 15.03 4.01 -1.27
C TYR A 40 15.23 2.66 -0.61
N ALA A 41 14.19 2.15 0.06
CA ALA A 41 14.26 0.94 0.87
C ALA A 41 14.62 -0.32 0.06
N ASN A 42 14.18 -0.40 -1.19
CA ASN A 42 14.38 -1.56 -2.06
C ASN A 42 15.64 -1.48 -2.94
N LEU A 43 16.52 -0.47 -2.76
CA LEU A 43 17.68 -0.28 -3.67
C LEU A 43 18.57 -1.51 -3.72
N ALA A 44 18.95 -2.06 -2.56
CA ALA A 44 19.79 -3.27 -2.51
C ALA A 44 19.09 -4.52 -3.06
N TRP A 45 17.76 -4.60 -2.95
CA TRP A 45 16.97 -5.66 -3.58
C TRP A 45 17.08 -5.59 -5.10
N PHE A 46 16.78 -4.43 -5.70
CA PHE A 46 16.84 -4.26 -7.14
C PHE A 46 18.26 -4.38 -7.70
N ALA A 47 19.29 -4.10 -6.90
CA ALA A 47 20.69 -4.34 -7.25
C ALA A 47 21.10 -5.82 -7.16
N SER A 48 20.23 -6.70 -6.68
CA SER A 48 20.51 -8.12 -6.55
C SER A 48 20.05 -8.93 -7.77
N PRO A 49 20.62 -10.14 -7.99
CA PRO A 49 20.10 -11.07 -8.99
C PRO A 49 18.62 -11.42 -8.77
N GLN A 50 18.16 -11.44 -7.50
CA GLN A 50 16.76 -11.73 -7.13
C GLN A 50 15.82 -10.64 -7.61
N GLY A 51 16.24 -9.36 -7.58
CA GLY A 51 15.44 -8.21 -8.04
C GLY A 51 15.34 -8.09 -9.56
N GLY A 52 16.19 -8.81 -10.29
CA GLY A 52 16.12 -8.92 -11.75
C GLY A 52 16.49 -7.66 -12.52
N VAL A 53 16.92 -6.58 -11.85
CA VAL A 53 17.32 -5.32 -12.49
C VAL A 53 18.83 -5.21 -12.57
N ASN A 54 19.38 -5.03 -13.77
CA ASN A 54 20.80 -4.74 -13.94
C ASN A 54 21.06 -3.24 -13.75
N LEU A 55 21.19 -2.80 -12.47
CA LEU A 55 21.41 -1.39 -12.15
C LEU A 55 22.69 -0.80 -12.77
N PRO A 56 23.85 -1.51 -12.84
CA PRO A 56 25.03 -1.01 -13.54
C PRO A 56 24.77 -0.72 -15.02
N ALA A 57 24.03 -1.59 -15.70
CA ALA A 57 23.68 -1.36 -17.11
C ALA A 57 22.68 -0.21 -17.28
N LEU A 58 21.71 -0.11 -16.38
CA LEU A 58 20.71 0.95 -16.34
C LEU A 58 21.38 2.32 -16.09
N ASP A 59 22.31 2.41 -15.12
CA ASP A 59 23.10 3.63 -14.85
C ASP A 59 23.90 4.07 -16.07
N LYS A 60 24.67 3.14 -16.66
CA LYS A 60 25.48 3.41 -17.86
C LYS A 60 24.62 3.91 -19.02
N ARG A 61 23.46 3.29 -19.25
CA ARG A 61 22.53 3.69 -20.32
C ARG A 61 21.99 5.09 -20.04
N THR A 62 21.54 5.37 -18.84
CA THR A 62 20.95 6.67 -18.46
C THR A 62 21.95 7.78 -18.58
N ARG A 63 23.19 7.59 -18.07
CA ARG A 63 24.28 8.56 -18.23
C ARG A 63 24.53 8.89 -19.68
N ARG A 64 24.65 7.87 -20.56
CA ARG A 64 24.83 8.10 -22.02
C ARG A 64 23.69 8.91 -22.63
N LEU A 65 22.42 8.59 -22.27
CA LEU A 65 21.28 9.33 -22.78
C LEU A 65 21.31 10.80 -22.34
N LEU A 66 21.74 11.10 -21.13
CA LEU A 66 21.91 12.47 -20.63
C LEU A 66 23.07 13.19 -21.31
N GLU A 67 24.21 12.52 -21.52
CA GLU A 67 25.38 13.07 -22.21
C GLU A 67 25.10 13.41 -23.68
N THR A 68 24.13 12.75 -24.32
CA THR A 68 23.73 12.95 -25.69
C THR A 68 22.42 13.73 -25.85
N ALA A 69 21.74 14.09 -24.76
CA ALA A 69 20.52 14.87 -24.82
C ALA A 69 20.75 16.25 -25.48
N GLU A 70 19.86 16.64 -26.37
CA GLU A 70 19.91 17.91 -27.07
C GLU A 70 18.98 18.96 -26.46
N ASP A 71 17.98 18.47 -25.69
CA ASP A 71 16.99 19.32 -25.07
C ASP A 71 16.48 18.73 -23.73
N GLU A 72 15.67 19.52 -23.04
CA GLU A 72 15.04 19.17 -21.78
C GLU A 72 14.11 17.95 -21.90
N SER A 73 13.43 17.76 -23.02
CA SER A 73 12.51 16.64 -23.25
C SER A 73 13.26 15.31 -23.28
N MET A 74 14.39 15.27 -24.00
CA MET A 74 15.26 14.10 -24.07
C MET A 74 15.85 13.76 -22.68
N ALA A 75 16.29 14.77 -21.93
CA ALA A 75 16.81 14.57 -20.58
C ALA A 75 15.74 14.06 -19.60
N LYS A 76 14.52 14.62 -19.65
CA LYS A 76 13.37 14.11 -18.87
C LYS A 76 13.02 12.68 -19.25
N ALA A 77 13.01 12.35 -20.53
CA ALA A 77 12.76 10.99 -21.00
C ALA A 77 13.82 10.00 -20.48
N ALA A 78 15.10 10.39 -20.44
CA ALA A 78 16.17 9.58 -19.91
C ALA A 78 15.97 9.28 -18.40
N LEU A 79 15.64 10.30 -17.60
CA LEU A 79 15.34 10.11 -16.16
C LEU A 79 14.06 9.30 -15.94
N SER A 80 13.03 9.50 -16.76
CA SER A 80 11.80 8.70 -16.69
C SER A 80 12.05 7.23 -17.01
N ALA A 81 12.86 6.94 -18.04
CA ALA A 81 13.26 5.59 -18.40
C ALA A 81 14.12 4.93 -17.28
N PHE A 82 14.96 5.70 -16.59
CA PHE A 82 15.71 5.23 -15.44
C PHE A 82 14.77 4.79 -14.31
N VAL A 83 13.81 5.63 -13.93
CA VAL A 83 12.83 5.32 -12.87
C VAL A 83 12.00 4.10 -13.24
N SER A 84 11.46 4.06 -14.46
CA SER A 84 10.66 2.92 -14.95
C SER A 84 11.46 1.62 -15.02
N GLY A 85 12.79 1.70 -15.12
CA GLY A 85 13.67 0.53 -15.16
C GLY A 85 13.74 -0.26 -13.84
N PHE A 86 13.22 0.29 -12.73
CA PHE A 86 13.08 -0.43 -11.45
C PHE A 86 11.84 -1.34 -11.42
N HIS A 87 10.84 -1.08 -12.26
CA HIS A 87 9.55 -1.81 -12.24
C HIS A 87 8.83 -1.77 -10.88
N ASP A 88 9.06 -0.73 -10.07
CA ASP A 88 8.40 -0.47 -8.79
C ASP A 88 7.34 0.62 -8.98
N GLY A 89 6.06 0.27 -8.86
CA GLY A 89 4.94 1.20 -9.04
C GLY A 89 4.89 2.32 -7.99
N HIS A 90 5.54 2.15 -6.85
CA HIS A 90 5.66 3.20 -5.84
C HIS A 90 6.80 4.18 -6.12
N PHE A 91 7.86 3.78 -6.85
CA PHE A 91 8.90 4.68 -7.30
C PHE A 91 8.47 5.41 -8.56
N SER A 92 8.05 6.63 -8.42
CA SER A 92 7.41 7.38 -9.50
C SER A 92 7.78 8.86 -9.51
N THR A 93 7.63 9.48 -10.68
CA THR A 93 7.67 10.94 -10.79
C THR A 93 6.43 11.50 -10.10
N ALA A 94 6.62 12.29 -9.05
CA ALA A 94 5.55 13.05 -8.43
C ALA A 94 5.22 14.20 -9.37
N GLY A 95 4.00 14.23 -9.91
CA GLY A 95 3.56 15.08 -11.01
C GLY A 95 4.22 16.45 -11.06
N SER A 96 4.65 16.86 -12.24
CA SER A 96 5.21 18.18 -12.53
C SER A 96 4.13 19.24 -12.37
N VAL A 97 3.85 19.64 -11.15
CA VAL A 97 3.25 20.93 -10.94
C VAL A 97 4.38 21.92 -11.20
N LEU A 98 4.37 22.54 -12.37
CA LEU A 98 5.03 23.82 -12.60
C LEU A 98 4.39 24.82 -11.62
N GLN A 99 4.81 24.77 -10.36
CA GLN A 99 4.54 25.86 -9.44
C GLN A 99 5.54 26.95 -9.80
N PRO A 100 5.06 28.16 -10.10
CA PRO A 100 5.93 29.32 -10.15
C PRO A 100 6.70 29.38 -8.83
N LYS A 101 7.92 29.95 -8.87
CA LYS A 101 8.77 30.18 -7.68
C LYS A 101 7.96 30.84 -6.56
N ILE A 102 7.21 30.08 -5.80
CA ILE A 102 6.65 30.50 -4.53
C ILE A 102 7.63 30.03 -3.49
N ALA A 103 8.34 31.00 -2.94
CA ALA A 103 9.35 30.82 -1.93
C ALA A 103 8.72 30.49 -0.57
N GLN A 104 7.98 29.44 -0.43
CA GLN A 104 7.61 28.66 0.76
C GLN A 104 6.50 27.71 0.34
N PRO A 105 6.47 26.42 0.76
CA PRO A 105 5.27 25.64 0.66
C PRO A 105 4.20 26.38 1.48
N LEU A 106 3.15 26.84 0.82
CA LEU A 106 1.94 27.24 1.54
C LEU A 106 1.53 26.03 2.36
N ALA A 107 1.68 26.11 3.67
CA ALA A 107 1.09 25.16 4.59
C ALA A 107 -0.40 25.10 4.21
N LEU A 108 -0.88 23.93 3.80
CA LEU A 108 -2.32 23.74 3.62
C LEU A 108 -2.98 24.21 4.91
N PRO A 109 -4.05 25.02 4.84
CA PRO A 109 -4.71 25.49 6.05
C PRO A 109 -5.06 24.26 6.90
N LYS A 110 -4.60 24.25 8.16
CA LYS A 110 -4.96 23.18 9.09
C LYS A 110 -6.49 23.13 9.19
N VAL A 111 -7.03 21.94 8.96
CA VAL A 111 -8.47 21.73 9.08
C VAL A 111 -8.85 21.91 10.55
N ASP A 112 -9.75 22.85 10.81
CA ASP A 112 -10.33 23.03 12.15
C ASP A 112 -11.47 22.02 12.35
N TYR A 113 -11.13 20.85 12.82
CA TYR A 113 -12.09 19.77 13.03
C TYR A 113 -13.16 20.08 14.08
N SER A 114 -12.93 21.05 14.99
CA SER A 114 -13.89 21.43 16.02
C SER A 114 -15.17 22.09 15.45
N ARG A 115 -15.09 22.60 14.21
CA ARG A 115 -16.16 23.31 13.52
C ARG A 115 -16.90 22.47 12.48
N LEU A 116 -16.43 21.24 12.22
CA LEU A 116 -17.01 20.40 11.18
C LEU A 116 -18.09 19.47 11.76
N ASN A 117 -19.20 19.35 11.04
CA ASN A 117 -20.12 18.24 11.28
C ASN A 117 -19.56 16.93 10.70
N ALA A 118 -20.19 15.78 11.01
CA ALA A 118 -19.74 14.48 10.61
C ALA A 118 -19.55 14.35 9.07
N THR A 119 -20.51 14.81 8.29
CA THR A 119 -20.45 14.75 6.82
C THR A 119 -19.29 15.59 6.26
N GLN A 120 -19.12 16.81 6.74
CA GLN A 120 -18.03 17.69 6.32
C GLN A 120 -16.66 17.13 6.70
N ALA A 121 -16.55 16.62 7.93
CA ALA A 121 -15.31 16.03 8.41
C ALA A 121 -14.92 14.77 7.62
N CYS A 122 -15.87 13.86 7.42
CA CYS A 122 -15.62 12.63 6.65
C CYS A 122 -15.30 12.92 5.18
N ALA A 123 -15.94 13.92 4.57
CA ALA A 123 -15.57 14.38 3.23
C ALA A 123 -14.14 14.95 3.22
N ALA A 124 -13.74 15.76 4.22
CA ALA A 124 -12.37 16.26 4.36
C ALA A 124 -11.34 15.12 4.59
N LEU A 125 -11.75 14.02 5.23
CA LEU A 125 -10.95 12.81 5.40
C LEU A 125 -10.92 11.90 4.15
N GLY A 126 -11.59 12.31 3.07
CA GLY A 126 -11.59 11.62 1.78
C GLY A 126 -12.64 10.52 1.64
N TYR A 127 -13.61 10.44 2.56
CA TYR A 127 -14.75 9.54 2.41
C TYR A 127 -15.75 10.12 1.43
N GLY A 128 -16.18 9.31 0.47
CA GLY A 128 -17.13 9.69 -0.58
C GLY A 128 -18.19 8.64 -0.82
N PRO A 129 -19.13 8.88 -1.74
CA PRO A 129 -20.12 7.89 -2.12
C PRO A 129 -19.44 6.61 -2.63
N ALA A 130 -20.08 5.46 -2.40
CA ALA A 130 -19.58 4.18 -2.87
C ALA A 130 -19.32 4.22 -4.38
N ARG A 131 -18.12 3.80 -4.76
CA ARG A 131 -17.74 3.59 -6.16
C ARG A 131 -17.79 2.10 -6.42
N GLY A 132 -18.91 1.61 -6.96
CA GLY A 132 -19.04 0.21 -7.35
C GLY A 132 -17.89 -0.17 -8.28
N ALA A 133 -17.37 -1.36 -8.11
CA ALA A 133 -16.38 -1.92 -9.00
C ALA A 133 -16.89 -3.25 -9.55
N ALA A 134 -16.74 -3.46 -10.85
CA ALA A 134 -16.98 -4.76 -11.48
C ALA A 134 -15.99 -5.81 -10.91
N PHE A 135 -16.32 -7.07 -11.00
CA PHE A 135 -15.33 -8.13 -10.84
C PHE A 135 -14.20 -7.96 -11.86
N SER A 136 -13.00 -8.39 -11.52
CA SER A 136 -11.85 -8.30 -12.44
C SER A 136 -11.97 -9.22 -13.64
N LEU A 137 -12.75 -10.28 -13.51
CA LEU A 137 -13.24 -11.13 -14.59
C LEU A 137 -14.78 -11.16 -14.56
N PRO A 138 -15.47 -11.30 -15.72
CA PRO A 138 -16.93 -11.14 -15.81
C PRO A 138 -17.70 -12.36 -15.26
N PHE A 139 -17.51 -12.72 -13.99
CA PHE A 139 -18.14 -13.85 -13.33
C PHE A 139 -19.68 -13.83 -13.42
N GLU A 140 -20.27 -12.64 -13.33
CA GLU A 140 -21.72 -12.44 -13.41
C GLU A 140 -22.33 -12.74 -14.80
N SER A 141 -21.50 -12.84 -15.85
CA SER A 141 -21.92 -13.22 -17.18
C SER A 141 -21.93 -14.73 -17.41
N LEU A 142 -21.47 -15.50 -16.41
CA LEU A 142 -21.37 -16.96 -16.52
C LEU A 142 -22.71 -17.64 -16.26
N PRO A 143 -22.96 -18.82 -16.86
CA PRO A 143 -24.17 -19.57 -16.59
C PRO A 143 -24.37 -19.89 -15.11
N GLY A 144 -25.56 -19.69 -14.57
CA GLY A 144 -25.87 -19.96 -13.16
C GLY A 144 -25.27 -18.98 -12.17
N ALA A 145 -24.69 -17.86 -12.62
CA ALA A 145 -24.23 -16.80 -11.74
C ALA A 145 -25.39 -16.03 -11.13
N VAL A 146 -25.33 -15.77 -9.82
CA VAL A 146 -26.29 -14.98 -9.07
C VAL A 146 -25.56 -13.83 -8.40
N LEU A 147 -25.79 -12.60 -8.83
CA LEU A 147 -25.26 -11.40 -8.18
C LEU A 147 -26.11 -11.10 -6.93
N GLU A 148 -25.47 -10.98 -5.75
CA GLU A 148 -26.14 -10.72 -4.48
C GLU A 148 -25.97 -9.29 -4.00
N ALA A 149 -24.83 -8.66 -4.35
CA ALA A 149 -24.54 -7.27 -4.06
C ALA A 149 -23.77 -6.62 -5.21
N ASP A 150 -24.16 -5.39 -5.55
CA ASP A 150 -23.59 -4.63 -6.67
C ASP A 150 -22.34 -3.83 -6.29
N GLY A 151 -21.99 -3.76 -5.00
CA GLY A 151 -20.89 -2.94 -4.48
C GLY A 151 -21.20 -1.45 -4.36
N LEU A 152 -22.45 -1.03 -4.62
CA LEU A 152 -22.92 0.36 -4.49
C LEU A 152 -23.75 0.55 -3.22
N THR A 153 -24.73 -0.32 -2.99
CA THR A 153 -25.59 -0.31 -1.81
C THR A 153 -24.96 -1.06 -0.63
N ARG A 154 -24.15 -2.06 -0.93
CA ARG A 154 -23.29 -2.76 0.01
C ARG A 154 -21.84 -2.57 -0.40
N ALA A 155 -20.93 -2.50 0.56
CA ALA A 155 -19.53 -2.14 0.34
C ALA A 155 -18.75 -3.07 -0.61
N PHE A 156 -19.22 -4.30 -0.81
CA PHE A 156 -18.55 -5.32 -1.61
C PHE A 156 -19.47 -5.88 -2.68
N ARG A 157 -19.02 -5.85 -3.94
CA ARG A 157 -19.68 -6.63 -4.99
C ARG A 157 -19.49 -8.10 -4.68
N SER A 158 -20.58 -8.88 -4.69
CA SER A 158 -20.52 -10.30 -4.34
C SER A 158 -21.62 -11.10 -5.01
N GLY A 159 -21.41 -12.38 -5.13
CA GLY A 159 -22.38 -13.30 -5.71
C GLY A 159 -21.92 -14.75 -5.60
N VAL A 160 -22.76 -15.67 -6.08
CA VAL A 160 -22.45 -17.08 -6.18
C VAL A 160 -22.38 -17.47 -7.65
N VAL A 161 -21.34 -18.20 -8.01
CA VAL A 161 -21.12 -18.76 -9.34
C VAL A 161 -21.10 -20.28 -9.26
N THR A 162 -21.44 -20.94 -10.37
CA THR A 162 -21.42 -22.39 -10.45
C THR A 162 -20.35 -22.82 -11.46
N ALA A 163 -19.40 -23.63 -11.00
CA ALA A 163 -18.35 -24.19 -11.84
C ALA A 163 -18.91 -25.24 -12.81
N PRO A 164 -18.15 -25.65 -13.85
CA PRO A 164 -18.61 -26.64 -14.86
C PRO A 164 -19.09 -27.96 -14.28
N ASP A 165 -18.55 -28.38 -13.13
CA ASP A 165 -18.92 -29.61 -12.43
C ASP A 165 -20.08 -29.45 -11.43
N GLY A 166 -20.73 -28.28 -11.40
CA GLY A 166 -21.81 -27.96 -10.47
C GLY A 166 -21.39 -27.40 -9.12
N THR A 167 -20.08 -27.28 -8.84
CA THR A 167 -19.58 -26.74 -7.57
C THR A 167 -19.97 -25.26 -7.42
N ARG A 168 -20.64 -24.93 -6.30
CA ARG A 168 -21.03 -23.56 -5.97
C ARG A 168 -19.90 -22.84 -5.26
N ILE A 169 -19.51 -21.67 -5.74
CA ILE A 169 -18.39 -20.87 -5.25
C ILE A 169 -18.88 -19.44 -5.00
N GLY A 170 -18.63 -18.92 -3.78
CA GLY A 170 -18.85 -17.51 -3.49
C GLY A 170 -17.75 -16.65 -4.11
N VAL A 171 -18.10 -15.52 -4.68
CA VAL A 171 -17.14 -14.54 -5.20
C VAL A 171 -17.39 -13.21 -4.52
N VAL A 172 -16.33 -12.61 -3.93
CA VAL A 172 -16.38 -11.29 -3.33
C VAL A 172 -15.27 -10.41 -3.88
N ARG A 173 -15.64 -9.20 -4.33
CA ARG A 173 -14.72 -8.22 -4.90
C ARG A 173 -14.19 -7.29 -3.83
N ILE A 174 -12.88 -7.19 -3.69
CA ILE A 174 -12.19 -6.12 -2.96
C ILE A 174 -11.46 -5.27 -4.00
N ALA A 175 -12.07 -4.20 -4.45
CA ALA A 175 -11.52 -3.35 -5.51
C ALA A 175 -10.36 -2.47 -5.03
N ARG A 176 -10.35 -2.13 -3.74
CA ARG A 176 -9.29 -1.38 -3.04
C ARG A 176 -9.35 -1.69 -1.55
N PHE A 177 -8.18 -1.71 -0.91
CA PHE A 177 -8.08 -1.68 0.56
C PHE A 177 -8.15 -0.23 1.06
N ARG A 178 -9.27 0.42 0.73
CA ARG A 178 -9.52 1.83 1.05
C ARG A 178 -11.00 2.05 1.36
N PRO A 179 -11.40 1.93 2.63
CA PRO A 179 -12.79 2.11 3.06
C PRO A 179 -13.41 3.45 2.66
N GLN A 180 -12.61 4.47 2.44
CA GLN A 180 -13.05 5.79 1.99
C GLN A 180 -13.82 5.76 0.66
N ASP A 181 -13.55 4.77 -0.18
CA ASP A 181 -14.20 4.60 -1.49
C ASP A 181 -15.50 3.76 -1.40
N ALA A 182 -15.85 3.26 -0.20
CA ALA A 182 -16.99 2.36 -0.01
C ALA A 182 -18.26 3.07 0.50
N SER A 183 -18.16 3.83 1.58
CA SER A 183 -19.29 4.58 2.15
C SER A 183 -18.81 5.59 3.19
N PRO A 184 -19.36 6.81 3.23
CA PRO A 184 -19.10 7.75 4.32
C PRO A 184 -19.80 7.36 5.62
N ALA A 185 -20.84 6.53 5.60
CA ALA A 185 -21.71 6.26 6.74
C ALA A 185 -20.95 5.75 7.98
N ALA A 186 -20.01 4.83 7.80
CA ALA A 186 -19.19 4.32 8.91
C ALA A 186 -18.31 5.40 9.54
N CYS A 187 -17.74 6.29 8.73
CA CYS A 187 -16.99 7.44 9.22
C CYS A 187 -17.89 8.44 9.95
N GLU A 188 -19.04 8.77 9.38
CA GLU A 188 -19.99 9.72 9.95
C GLU A 188 -20.54 9.25 11.29
N GLN A 189 -20.81 7.95 11.41
CA GLN A 189 -21.21 7.34 12.68
C GLN A 189 -20.07 7.46 13.71
N ALA A 190 -18.86 7.02 13.38
CA ALA A 190 -17.71 7.08 14.28
C ALA A 190 -17.39 8.52 14.71
N TRP A 191 -17.51 9.48 13.79
CA TRP A 191 -17.34 10.90 14.07
C TRP A 191 -18.40 11.40 15.06
N SER A 192 -19.68 11.12 14.81
CA SER A 192 -20.81 11.57 15.64
C SER A 192 -20.73 10.99 17.05
N GLU A 193 -20.40 9.72 17.20
CA GLU A 193 -20.21 9.05 18.49
C GLU A 193 -19.10 9.70 19.33
N ARG A 194 -18.04 10.17 18.67
CA ARG A 194 -16.92 10.81 19.33
C ARG A 194 -17.21 12.27 19.63
N GLN A 195 -17.85 13.00 18.71
CA GLN A 195 -18.28 14.38 18.89
C GLN A 195 -19.28 14.54 20.05
N ALA A 196 -20.11 13.54 20.31
CA ALA A 196 -21.01 13.51 21.47
C ALA A 196 -20.26 13.49 22.82
N LYS A 197 -18.96 13.14 22.83
CA LYS A 197 -18.12 13.09 24.03
C LYS A 197 -17.30 14.36 24.27
N GLY A 198 -17.24 15.26 23.30
CA GLY A 198 -16.51 16.52 23.39
C GLY A 198 -16.16 17.15 22.05
N ALA A 199 -15.47 18.28 22.10
CA ALA A 199 -15.00 18.96 20.90
C ALA A 199 -13.97 18.11 20.14
N MET A 200 -14.15 18.02 18.83
CA MET A 200 -13.26 17.25 17.95
C MET A 200 -11.94 17.97 17.69
N SER A 201 -10.86 17.21 17.58
CA SER A 201 -9.51 17.67 17.33
C SER A 201 -8.80 16.81 16.28
N GLU A 202 -7.59 17.19 15.89
CA GLU A 202 -6.75 16.37 15.00
C GLU A 202 -6.43 14.99 15.61
N ALA A 203 -6.32 14.89 16.94
CA ALA A 203 -6.08 13.63 17.65
C ALA A 203 -7.23 12.62 17.49
N ASP A 204 -8.45 13.10 17.18
CA ASP A 204 -9.63 12.25 17.01
C ASP A 204 -9.73 11.63 15.60
N VAL A 205 -8.93 12.12 14.65
CA VAL A 205 -8.96 11.66 13.24
C VAL A 205 -8.54 10.18 13.13
N LYS A 206 -7.44 9.80 13.78
CA LYS A 206 -6.92 8.42 13.71
C LYS A 206 -7.93 7.41 14.29
N PRO A 207 -8.47 7.61 15.50
CA PRO A 207 -9.54 6.74 16.04
C PRO A 207 -10.79 6.65 15.16
N VAL A 208 -11.23 7.75 14.55
CA VAL A 208 -12.37 7.72 13.62
C VAL A 208 -12.06 6.87 12.38
N LYS A 209 -10.88 7.03 11.78
CA LYS A 209 -10.45 6.20 10.64
C LYS A 209 -10.36 4.72 11.01
N GLN A 210 -9.84 4.39 12.19
CA GLN A 210 -9.76 3.01 12.66
C GLN A 210 -11.15 2.39 12.84
N ALA A 211 -12.08 3.10 13.47
CA ALA A 211 -13.46 2.64 13.62
C ALA A 211 -14.16 2.44 12.26
N ALA A 212 -13.95 3.35 11.31
CA ALA A 212 -14.48 3.21 9.95
C ALA A 212 -13.87 2.01 9.21
N ASN A 213 -12.58 1.75 9.36
CA ASN A 213 -11.91 0.57 8.79
C ASN A 213 -12.50 -0.73 9.38
N ALA A 214 -12.68 -0.79 10.70
CA ALA A 214 -13.29 -1.94 11.36
C ALA A 214 -14.74 -2.17 10.91
N ALA A 215 -15.54 -1.11 10.80
CA ALA A 215 -16.92 -1.18 10.31
C ALA A 215 -17.00 -1.71 8.86
N TRP A 216 -16.07 -1.27 7.99
CA TRP A 216 -15.96 -1.77 6.63
C TRP A 216 -15.65 -3.28 6.60
N LEU A 217 -14.72 -3.75 7.41
CA LEU A 217 -14.39 -5.18 7.52
C LEU A 217 -15.54 -6.00 8.15
N ARG A 218 -16.33 -5.41 9.07
CA ARG A 218 -17.56 -6.08 9.56
C ARG A 218 -18.56 -6.34 8.44
N THR A 219 -18.66 -5.46 7.45
CA THR A 219 -19.50 -5.68 6.27
C THR A 219 -18.98 -6.86 5.44
N LEU A 220 -17.65 -6.99 5.26
CA LEU A 220 -17.04 -8.14 4.60
C LEU A 220 -17.31 -9.44 5.37
N ALA A 221 -17.11 -9.43 6.68
CA ALA A 221 -17.39 -10.59 7.54
C ALA A 221 -18.85 -11.05 7.46
N ALA A 222 -19.80 -10.11 7.40
CA ALA A 222 -21.21 -10.44 7.21
C ALA A 222 -21.45 -11.16 5.86
N GLN A 223 -20.83 -10.71 4.77
CA GLN A 223 -20.92 -11.38 3.47
C GLN A 223 -20.30 -12.78 3.50
N LEU A 224 -19.17 -12.95 4.18
CA LEU A 224 -18.50 -14.25 4.32
C LEU A 224 -19.38 -15.24 5.13
N ARG A 225 -20.02 -14.80 6.21
CA ARG A 225 -20.96 -15.63 6.99
C ARG A 225 -22.17 -16.00 6.13
N HIS A 226 -22.67 -15.10 5.29
CA HIS A 226 -23.74 -15.38 4.37
C HIS A 226 -23.36 -16.49 3.35
N PHE A 227 -22.15 -16.49 2.82
CA PHE A 227 -21.65 -17.59 1.99
C PHE A 227 -21.57 -18.91 2.75
N GLN A 228 -21.24 -18.88 4.04
CA GLN A 228 -21.22 -20.08 4.89
C GLN A 228 -22.63 -20.64 5.12
N GLU A 229 -23.62 -19.78 5.35
CA GLU A 229 -25.04 -20.16 5.44
C GLU A 229 -25.55 -20.79 4.16
N GLN A 230 -25.13 -20.28 3.02
CA GLN A 230 -25.45 -20.82 1.68
C GLN A 230 -24.70 -22.11 1.35
N LYS A 231 -23.75 -22.55 2.20
CA LYS A 231 -22.92 -23.75 2.03
C LYS A 231 -22.18 -23.77 0.68
N VAL A 232 -21.61 -22.64 0.27
CA VAL A 232 -20.71 -22.65 -0.90
C VAL A 232 -19.45 -23.46 -0.58
N ALA A 233 -18.89 -24.14 -1.55
CA ALA A 233 -17.74 -25.04 -1.37
C ALA A 233 -16.45 -24.28 -1.11
N ALA A 234 -16.33 -23.05 -1.61
CA ALA A 234 -15.17 -22.18 -1.48
C ALA A 234 -15.55 -20.71 -1.70
N VAL A 235 -14.62 -19.82 -1.34
CA VAL A 235 -14.72 -18.38 -1.66
C VAL A 235 -13.54 -17.97 -2.55
N ILE A 236 -13.84 -17.28 -3.64
CA ILE A 236 -12.87 -16.51 -4.42
C ILE A 236 -12.91 -15.07 -3.93
N VAL A 237 -11.79 -14.57 -3.45
CA VAL A 237 -11.58 -13.16 -3.14
C VAL A 237 -10.91 -12.51 -4.35
N ASP A 238 -11.69 -11.73 -5.08
CA ASP A 238 -11.21 -11.06 -6.29
C ASP A 238 -10.51 -9.75 -5.94
N VAL A 239 -9.18 -9.75 -6.01
CA VAL A 239 -8.30 -8.58 -5.89
C VAL A 239 -7.56 -8.26 -7.19
N GLY A 240 -8.00 -8.81 -8.32
CA GLY A 240 -7.45 -8.45 -9.62
C GLY A 240 -7.61 -6.95 -9.88
N ASN A 241 -6.61 -6.31 -10.47
CA ASN A 241 -6.59 -4.87 -10.73
C ASN A 241 -6.91 -4.00 -9.49
N ASN A 242 -6.50 -4.45 -8.30
CA ASN A 242 -6.59 -3.72 -7.04
C ASN A 242 -5.23 -3.07 -6.73
N PRO A 243 -5.09 -1.74 -6.84
CA PRO A 243 -3.81 -1.05 -6.64
C PRO A 243 -3.42 -0.90 -5.15
N GLY A 244 -4.09 -1.58 -4.24
CA GLY A 244 -3.79 -1.54 -2.82
C GLY A 244 -4.63 -0.56 -2.00
N GLY A 245 -4.03 0.08 -1.02
CA GLY A 245 -4.72 0.99 -0.10
C GLY A 245 -3.97 1.20 1.22
N ASN A 246 -4.56 0.73 2.32
CA ASN A 246 -4.02 0.88 3.67
C ASN A 246 -3.86 -0.48 4.39
N ASP A 247 -3.61 -0.46 5.69
CA ASP A 247 -3.34 -1.65 6.52
C ASP A 247 -4.53 -2.60 6.67
N THR A 248 -5.73 -2.24 6.18
CA THR A 248 -6.88 -3.15 6.17
C THR A 248 -6.62 -4.41 5.32
N GLY A 249 -5.62 -4.40 4.43
CA GLY A 249 -5.16 -5.59 3.72
C GLY A 249 -4.58 -6.65 4.66
N ASP A 250 -3.81 -6.25 5.66
CA ASP A 250 -3.33 -7.15 6.72
C ASP A 250 -4.50 -7.62 7.62
N TRP A 251 -5.35 -6.68 8.08
CA TRP A 251 -6.44 -7.00 9.01
C TRP A 251 -7.45 -7.99 8.42
N ALA A 252 -7.80 -7.82 7.16
CA ALA A 252 -8.81 -8.62 6.46
C ALA A 252 -8.50 -10.12 6.46
N VAL A 253 -7.23 -10.52 6.51
CA VAL A 253 -6.82 -11.93 6.48
C VAL A 253 -7.44 -12.73 7.62
N ARG A 254 -7.61 -12.12 8.81
CA ARG A 254 -8.21 -12.77 10.00
C ARG A 254 -9.65 -13.21 9.77
N LEU A 255 -10.36 -12.60 8.84
CA LEU A 255 -11.74 -12.95 8.51
C LEU A 255 -11.85 -14.31 7.80
N PHE A 256 -10.77 -14.76 7.15
CA PHE A 256 -10.75 -15.95 6.29
C PHE A 256 -10.14 -17.19 6.95
N THR A 257 -9.79 -17.12 8.21
CA THR A 257 -9.21 -18.27 8.93
C THR A 257 -9.43 -18.16 10.43
N GLY A 258 -9.66 -19.30 11.09
CA GLY A 258 -9.63 -19.39 12.56
C GLY A 258 -8.24 -19.57 13.15
N ARG A 259 -7.20 -19.71 12.28
CA ARG A 259 -5.80 -19.86 12.71
C ARG A 259 -5.24 -18.54 13.23
N ASP A 260 -4.18 -18.62 14.03
CA ASP A 260 -3.42 -17.45 14.39
C ASP A 260 -2.65 -16.93 13.15
N VAL A 261 -2.85 -15.65 12.89
CA VAL A 261 -2.22 -14.93 11.77
C VAL A 261 -1.20 -13.95 12.33
N HIS A 262 0.05 -14.15 12.01
CA HIS A 262 1.13 -13.22 12.34
C HIS A 262 1.33 -12.23 11.20
N SER A 263 1.20 -10.95 11.49
CA SER A 263 1.47 -9.87 10.53
C SER A 263 2.90 -9.90 10.03
N ALA A 264 3.12 -9.54 8.79
CA ALA A 264 4.44 -9.51 8.16
C ALA A 264 5.39 -8.54 8.89
N ARG A 265 6.66 -8.93 9.00
CA ARG A 265 7.71 -8.05 9.52
C ARG A 265 8.00 -6.92 8.57
N MET A 266 8.17 -5.72 9.11
CA MET A 266 8.43 -4.51 8.37
C MET A 266 9.84 -4.00 8.61
N MET A 267 10.48 -3.56 7.53
CA MET A 267 11.74 -2.82 7.59
C MET A 267 11.52 -1.43 6.98
N MET A 268 12.25 -0.44 7.44
CA MET A 268 12.15 0.94 6.96
C MET A 268 13.53 1.51 6.66
N SER A 269 13.63 2.40 5.68
CA SER A 269 14.87 3.15 5.43
C SER A 269 15.27 3.94 6.66
N ALA A 270 16.53 3.80 7.12
CA ALA A 270 17.12 4.57 8.21
C ALA A 270 17.42 6.03 7.77
N ALA A 271 16.39 6.73 7.33
CA ALA A 271 16.43 8.14 6.95
C ALA A 271 15.75 8.99 8.05
N PRO A 272 15.96 10.32 8.07
CA PRO A 272 15.32 11.19 9.06
C PRO A 272 13.80 11.02 9.19
N LEU A 273 13.13 10.61 8.11
CA LEU A 273 11.71 10.32 8.10
C LEU A 273 11.32 9.15 9.03
N ALA A 274 12.21 8.17 9.23
CA ALA A 274 11.94 7.07 10.15
C ALA A 274 11.73 7.55 11.58
N SER A 275 12.41 8.64 12.01
CA SER A 275 12.17 9.25 13.31
C SER A 275 10.73 9.69 13.49
N MET A 276 10.12 10.30 12.47
CA MET A 276 8.73 10.75 12.53
C MET A 276 7.77 9.58 12.71
N TYR A 277 8.00 8.48 11.98
CA TYR A 277 7.22 7.25 12.15
C TYR A 277 7.31 6.72 13.58
N PHE A 278 8.53 6.59 14.13
CA PHE A 278 8.70 6.09 15.49
C PHE A 278 8.13 7.03 16.54
N ASP A 279 8.21 8.35 16.35
CA ASP A 279 7.58 9.32 17.25
C ASP A 279 6.07 9.15 17.29
N GLU A 280 5.42 8.99 16.13
CA GLU A 280 3.97 8.74 16.05
C GLU A 280 3.57 7.42 16.76
N GLN A 281 4.37 6.35 16.60
CA GLN A 281 4.10 5.09 17.30
C GLN A 281 4.28 5.23 18.81
N LEU A 282 5.35 5.87 19.25
CA LEU A 282 5.65 6.12 20.66
C LEU A 282 4.56 6.96 21.34
N ASP A 283 4.10 8.02 20.66
CA ASP A 283 3.03 8.87 21.19
C ASP A 283 1.72 8.07 21.37
N GLY A 284 1.35 7.23 20.40
CA GLY A 284 0.17 6.36 20.51
C GLY A 284 0.24 5.37 21.69
N LEU A 285 1.40 4.73 21.88
CA LEU A 285 1.62 3.79 22.99
C LEU A 285 1.60 4.49 24.35
N ARG A 286 2.27 5.65 24.47
CA ARG A 286 2.29 6.45 25.71
C ARG A 286 0.91 7.00 26.05
N GLN A 287 0.11 7.36 25.05
CA GLN A 287 -1.26 7.79 25.25
C GLN A 287 -2.12 6.63 25.76
N ALA A 288 -2.01 5.43 25.16
CA ALA A 288 -2.73 4.25 25.63
C ALA A 288 -2.38 3.92 27.09
N GLN A 289 -1.11 4.03 27.47
CA GLN A 289 -0.62 3.80 28.82
C GLN A 289 -1.25 4.76 29.86
N LYS A 290 -1.43 6.04 29.49
CA LYS A 290 -1.96 7.06 30.42
C LYS A 290 -3.47 7.05 30.54
N GLU A 291 -4.19 6.80 29.44
CA GLU A 291 -5.65 7.00 29.38
C GLU A 291 -6.45 5.74 29.71
N GLN A 292 -5.84 4.56 29.67
CA GLN A 292 -6.57 3.29 29.69
C GLN A 292 -6.47 2.49 30.99
N ASP A 293 -5.75 2.97 32.01
CA ASP A 293 -5.52 2.29 33.29
C ASP A 293 -5.19 0.79 33.06
N PRO A 294 -4.02 0.47 32.49
CA PRO A 294 -3.69 -0.86 32.02
C PRO A 294 -3.50 -1.84 33.19
N THR A 295 -3.89 -3.10 32.98
CA THR A 295 -3.50 -4.20 33.86
C THR A 295 -1.97 -4.34 33.93
N PRO A 296 -1.38 -4.98 34.97
CA PRO A 296 0.08 -5.17 35.05
C PRO A 296 0.69 -5.84 33.82
N GLU A 297 -0.02 -6.80 33.21
CA GLU A 297 0.41 -7.47 31.98
C GLU A 297 0.39 -6.51 30.77
N ALA A 298 -0.68 -5.74 30.63
CA ALA A 298 -0.80 -4.73 29.58
C ALA A 298 0.25 -3.63 29.74
N GLN A 299 0.50 -3.20 30.97
CA GLN A 299 1.53 -2.21 31.30
C GLN A 299 2.92 -2.72 30.88
N ALA A 300 3.27 -3.96 31.22
CA ALA A 300 4.55 -4.55 30.85
C ALA A 300 4.72 -4.64 29.33
N MET A 301 3.67 -5.02 28.58
CA MET A 301 3.70 -5.08 27.12
C MET A 301 3.83 -3.70 26.49
N LEU A 302 3.15 -2.67 27.02
CA LEU A 302 3.29 -1.29 26.57
C LEU A 302 4.72 -0.76 26.80
N GLU A 303 5.30 -1.00 27.99
CA GLU A 303 6.67 -0.62 28.32
C GLU A 303 7.68 -1.30 27.40
N GLN A 304 7.52 -2.60 27.16
CA GLN A 304 8.37 -3.35 26.22
C GLN A 304 8.24 -2.79 24.80
N SER A 305 7.04 -2.44 24.35
CA SER A 305 6.78 -1.87 23.03
C SER A 305 7.41 -0.49 22.88
N ILE A 306 7.30 0.35 23.89
CA ILE A 306 7.93 1.68 23.95
C ILE A 306 9.45 1.55 23.87
N ALA A 307 10.04 0.73 24.73
CA ALA A 307 11.49 0.52 24.76
C ALA A 307 12.02 -0.04 23.41
N ALA A 308 11.28 -0.91 22.76
CA ALA A 308 11.62 -1.44 21.45
C ALA A 308 11.65 -0.35 20.38
N PHE A 309 10.65 0.53 20.32
CA PHE A 309 10.63 1.62 19.35
C PHE A 309 11.67 2.71 19.67
N GLU A 310 11.91 3.02 20.94
CA GLU A 310 12.99 3.93 21.34
C GLU A 310 14.37 3.41 20.90
N THR A 311 14.62 2.11 21.10
CA THR A 311 15.86 1.45 20.66
C THR A 311 16.03 1.51 19.14
N ARG A 312 14.96 1.24 18.38
CA ARG A 312 14.97 1.32 16.91
C ARG A 312 15.23 2.75 16.45
N LYS A 313 14.57 3.73 17.05
CA LYS A 313 14.76 5.15 16.75
C LYS A 313 16.19 5.59 17.00
N ALA A 314 16.77 5.23 18.14
CA ALA A 314 18.16 5.50 18.46
C ALA A 314 19.14 4.86 17.45
N GLY A 315 18.78 3.71 16.89
CA GLY A 315 19.57 3.00 15.89
C GLY A 315 19.61 3.66 14.50
N ILE A 316 18.78 4.67 14.21
CA ILE A 316 18.72 5.30 12.88
C ILE A 316 20.08 5.88 12.47
N ALA A 317 20.71 6.65 13.36
CA ALA A 317 21.98 7.31 13.07
C ALA A 317 23.15 6.33 12.88
N ALA A 318 23.08 5.15 13.48
CA ALA A 318 24.14 4.14 13.43
C ALA A 318 24.08 3.28 12.15
N ARG A 319 23.01 3.35 11.34
CA ARG A 319 22.82 2.55 10.11
C ARG A 319 23.49 3.22 8.91
N GLY A 320 24.81 3.47 9.01
CA GLY A 320 25.62 3.85 7.86
C GLY A 320 26.03 2.61 7.05
N CYS A 321 25.44 2.43 5.87
CA CYS A 321 25.91 1.47 4.88
C CYS A 321 26.16 2.20 3.56
N ASP A 322 27.35 1.99 2.98
CA ASP A 322 27.64 2.47 1.63
C ASP A 322 26.93 1.58 0.61
N LEU A 323 25.99 2.15 -0.10
CA LEU A 323 25.26 1.50 -1.18
C LEU A 323 25.75 1.91 -2.57
N SER A 324 26.85 2.65 -2.70
CA SER A 324 27.40 3.09 -3.99
C SER A 324 27.78 1.92 -4.92
N TRP A 325 28.04 0.73 -4.35
CA TRP A 325 28.33 -0.50 -5.08
C TRP A 325 27.21 -0.91 -6.04
N VAL A 326 25.95 -0.56 -5.77
CA VAL A 326 24.79 -0.95 -6.60
C VAL A 326 24.90 -0.48 -8.06
N TRP A 327 25.69 0.55 -8.31
CA TRP A 327 25.90 1.11 -9.65
C TRP A 327 27.03 0.44 -10.42
N SER A 328 27.80 -0.42 -9.78
CA SER A 328 28.97 -1.09 -10.38
C SER A 328 28.90 -2.61 -10.39
N GLU A 329 28.12 -3.21 -9.48
CA GLU A 329 28.04 -4.65 -9.32
C GLU A 329 26.66 -5.13 -8.87
N GLN A 330 26.42 -6.45 -8.90
CA GLN A 330 25.25 -7.10 -8.32
C GLN A 330 25.70 -7.99 -7.15
N ARG A 331 24.98 -7.92 -6.04
CA ARG A 331 25.21 -8.74 -4.84
C ARG A 331 23.93 -9.44 -4.44
N PRO A 332 23.98 -10.70 -3.93
CA PRO A 332 22.80 -11.37 -3.39
C PRO A 332 22.14 -10.51 -2.31
N TRP A 333 20.82 -10.34 -2.39
CA TRP A 333 20.09 -9.62 -1.38
C TRP A 333 19.99 -10.43 -0.08
N GLN A 334 20.22 -9.76 1.04
CA GLN A 334 20.09 -10.31 2.38
C GLN A 334 19.38 -9.28 3.27
N PRO A 335 18.24 -9.60 3.90
CA PRO A 335 17.48 -8.64 4.69
C PRO A 335 18.27 -8.09 5.89
N ASN A 336 19.22 -8.87 6.42
CA ASN A 336 20.09 -8.48 7.52
C ASN A 336 21.52 -8.06 7.08
N GLY A 337 21.75 -7.98 5.77
CA GLY A 337 23.02 -7.57 5.19
C GLY A 337 23.29 -6.08 5.33
N CYS A 338 24.35 -5.62 4.67
CA CYS A 338 24.64 -4.20 4.56
C CYS A 338 23.51 -3.50 3.78
N SER A 339 22.59 -2.92 4.52
CA SER A 339 21.47 -2.13 4.01
C SER A 339 21.22 -0.95 4.96
N ARG A 340 20.55 0.08 4.46
CA ARG A 340 20.08 1.18 5.30
C ARG A 340 18.71 0.89 5.91
N LEU A 341 18.38 -0.39 6.11
CA LEU A 341 17.11 -0.80 6.67
C LEU A 341 17.21 -0.99 8.18
N ILE A 342 16.20 -0.52 8.88
CA ILE A 342 15.96 -0.77 10.31
C ILE A 342 14.65 -1.51 10.49
N ASP A 343 14.56 -2.30 11.55
CA ASP A 343 13.31 -2.95 11.95
C ASP A 343 12.26 -1.89 12.31
N ALA A 344 11.09 -1.98 11.71
CA ALA A 344 9.98 -1.06 11.94
C ALA A 344 8.78 -1.73 12.64
N GLY A 345 8.94 -2.95 13.14
CA GLY A 345 7.87 -3.74 13.73
C GLY A 345 7.19 -4.63 12.70
N TYR A 346 5.89 -4.61 12.70
CA TYR A 346 5.05 -5.45 11.86
C TYR A 346 3.99 -4.62 11.12
N ALA A 347 3.37 -5.20 10.11
CA ALA A 347 2.32 -4.56 9.33
C ALA A 347 1.08 -4.16 10.17
N SER A 348 0.92 -4.73 11.34
CA SER A 348 -0.12 -4.37 12.33
C SER A 348 0.45 -3.76 13.61
N GLY A 349 1.58 -3.05 13.56
CA GLY A 349 2.11 -2.32 14.71
C GLY A 349 3.36 -2.96 15.33
N GLN A 350 3.47 -2.91 16.67
CA GLN A 350 4.64 -3.42 17.37
C GLN A 350 4.63 -4.95 17.52
N ALA A 351 3.47 -5.55 17.75
CA ALA A 351 3.32 -6.99 17.82
C ALA A 351 2.86 -7.58 16.48
N SER A 352 3.36 -8.76 16.13
CA SER A 352 2.89 -9.50 14.95
C SER A 352 1.52 -10.12 15.18
N HIS A 353 1.19 -10.40 16.44
CA HIS A 353 -0.01 -11.09 16.87
C HIS A 353 -0.28 -10.80 18.35
N LEU A 354 -1.55 -10.79 18.74
CA LEU A 354 -2.01 -10.88 20.11
C LEU A 354 -3.15 -11.92 20.18
N PRO A 355 -3.33 -12.61 21.31
CA PRO A 355 -4.48 -13.49 21.49
C PRO A 355 -5.78 -12.66 21.46
N PRO A 356 -6.89 -13.25 21.00
CA PRO A 356 -8.19 -12.57 21.00
C PRO A 356 -8.54 -12.02 22.37
N LYS A 357 -9.07 -10.77 22.40
CA LYS A 357 -9.44 -10.07 23.64
C LYS A 357 -8.27 -9.85 24.61
N ALA A 358 -7.04 -9.75 24.09
CA ALA A 358 -5.85 -9.46 24.89
C ALA A 358 -6.11 -8.31 25.88
N PHE A 359 -5.64 -8.47 27.11
CA PHE A 359 -5.73 -7.50 28.22
C PHE A 359 -7.17 -7.15 28.65
N GLY A 360 -8.23 -7.74 28.05
CA GLY A 360 -9.61 -7.32 28.31
C GLY A 360 -9.92 -5.87 27.89
N ASN A 361 -9.01 -5.22 27.17
CA ASN A 361 -9.10 -3.81 26.76
C ASN A 361 -8.66 -3.65 25.29
N LEU A 362 -9.65 -3.46 24.41
CA LEU A 362 -9.42 -3.32 22.97
C LEU A 362 -8.52 -2.13 22.61
N LYS A 363 -8.63 -1.01 23.33
CA LYS A 363 -7.83 0.19 23.03
C LYS A 363 -6.34 -0.03 23.32
N ILE A 364 -6.02 -0.75 24.38
CA ILE A 364 -4.65 -1.14 24.67
C ILE A 364 -4.16 -2.16 23.64
N ALA A 365 -4.95 -3.21 23.39
CA ALA A 365 -4.60 -4.22 22.41
C ALA A 365 -4.34 -3.60 21.02
N SER A 366 -5.25 -2.73 20.55
CA SER A 366 -5.11 -2.08 19.24
C SER A 366 -4.01 -1.01 19.17
N SER A 367 -3.54 -0.48 20.29
CA SER A 367 -2.36 0.40 20.30
C SER A 367 -1.05 -0.36 20.01
N ILE A 368 -0.99 -1.64 20.36
CA ILE A 368 0.16 -2.53 20.20
C ILE A 368 0.05 -3.35 18.91
N TYR A 369 -1.16 -3.80 18.60
CA TYR A 369 -1.51 -4.67 17.48
C TYR A 369 -2.81 -4.18 16.83
N TRP A 370 -2.71 -3.45 15.74
CA TRP A 370 -3.85 -2.73 15.14
C TRP A 370 -4.97 -3.65 14.67
N ALA A 371 -4.64 -4.88 14.21
CA ALA A 371 -5.63 -5.86 13.79
C ALA A 371 -6.49 -6.40 14.93
N ALA A 372 -6.19 -6.09 16.22
CA ALA A 372 -7.08 -6.37 17.33
C ALA A 372 -8.49 -5.77 17.16
N GLU A 373 -8.61 -4.67 16.39
CA GLU A 373 -9.90 -4.04 16.04
C GLU A 373 -10.89 -4.97 15.32
N VAL A 374 -10.42 -6.09 14.77
CA VAL A 374 -11.22 -7.05 14.01
C VAL A 374 -11.11 -8.49 14.52
N ASP A 375 -10.55 -8.68 15.71
CA ASP A 375 -10.42 -10.03 16.31
C ASP A 375 -11.77 -10.73 16.54
N ASP A 376 -12.84 -9.98 16.77
CA ASP A 376 -14.21 -10.49 16.87
C ASP A 376 -14.78 -11.01 15.55
N LEU A 377 -14.10 -10.73 14.44
CA LEU A 377 -14.47 -11.15 13.08
C LEU A 377 -13.67 -12.38 12.62
N ARG A 378 -12.69 -12.84 13.42
CA ARG A 378 -11.82 -13.97 13.09
C ARG A 378 -12.63 -15.19 12.68
N GLY A 379 -12.26 -15.81 11.55
CA GLY A 379 -12.92 -16.99 11.04
C GLY A 379 -14.37 -16.77 10.61
N ALA A 380 -14.74 -15.55 10.18
CA ALA A 380 -16.05 -15.33 9.56
C ALA A 380 -16.28 -16.27 8.37
N TRP A 381 -15.19 -16.75 7.75
CA TRP A 381 -15.12 -17.86 6.82
C TRP A 381 -13.99 -18.82 7.22
N ASN A 382 -14.27 -20.12 7.26
CA ASN A 382 -13.30 -21.15 7.62
C ASN A 382 -13.13 -22.26 6.55
N GLY A 383 -13.76 -22.10 5.40
CA GLY A 383 -13.65 -23.01 4.26
C GLY A 383 -12.45 -22.67 3.35
N PRO A 384 -12.29 -23.39 2.23
CA PRO A 384 -11.27 -23.11 1.22
C PRO A 384 -11.39 -21.68 0.68
N VAL A 385 -10.24 -21.02 0.48
CA VAL A 385 -10.15 -19.66 -0.07
C VAL A 385 -9.19 -19.65 -1.25
N TYR A 386 -9.60 -18.97 -2.30
CA TYR A 386 -8.78 -18.64 -3.46
C TYR A 386 -8.70 -17.13 -3.60
N VAL A 387 -7.51 -16.59 -3.77
CA VAL A 387 -7.30 -15.16 -4.01
C VAL A 387 -6.97 -14.96 -5.49
N LEU A 388 -7.85 -14.27 -6.21
CA LEU A 388 -7.63 -13.96 -7.61
C LEU A 388 -6.77 -12.71 -7.73
N THR A 389 -5.57 -12.88 -8.31
CA THR A 389 -4.60 -11.81 -8.56
C THR A 389 -4.31 -11.63 -10.05
N ASP A 390 -3.79 -10.46 -10.41
CA ASP A 390 -3.25 -10.15 -11.73
C ASP A 390 -2.16 -9.07 -11.64
N GLY A 391 -1.61 -8.64 -12.78
CA GLY A 391 -0.56 -7.62 -12.83
C GLY A 391 -0.98 -6.22 -12.38
N GLY A 392 -2.25 -5.98 -12.06
CA GLY A 392 -2.75 -4.77 -11.45
C GLY A 392 -3.01 -4.89 -9.94
N THR A 393 -2.75 -6.09 -9.37
CA THR A 393 -2.80 -6.32 -7.93
C THR A 393 -1.51 -5.80 -7.30
N GLY A 394 -1.57 -4.71 -6.53
CA GLY A 394 -0.38 -4.04 -6.00
C GLY A 394 -0.49 -3.62 -4.54
N SER A 395 0.64 -3.28 -3.90
CA SER A 395 0.71 -2.64 -2.58
C SER A 395 -0.04 -3.43 -1.48
N SER A 396 -1.06 -2.84 -0.86
CA SER A 396 -1.87 -3.49 0.19
C SER A 396 -2.65 -4.72 -0.31
N ALA A 397 -2.94 -4.83 -1.61
CA ALA A 397 -3.53 -6.04 -2.18
C ALA A 397 -2.50 -7.17 -2.28
N GLU A 398 -1.22 -6.85 -2.46
CA GLU A 398 -0.13 -7.84 -2.35
C GLU A 398 0.05 -8.27 -0.90
N MET A 399 0.04 -7.32 0.04
CA MET A 399 0.08 -7.62 1.48
C MET A 399 -1.01 -8.61 1.89
N PHE A 400 -2.25 -8.37 1.45
CA PHE A 400 -3.36 -9.29 1.68
C PHE A 400 -3.09 -10.65 1.03
N SER A 401 -2.74 -10.69 -0.26
CA SER A 401 -2.54 -11.92 -1.00
C SER A 401 -1.38 -12.75 -0.46
N ALA A 402 -0.26 -12.09 -0.14
CA ALA A 402 0.92 -12.70 0.46
C ALA A 402 0.59 -13.34 1.81
N LEU A 403 -0.06 -12.59 2.69
CA LEU A 403 -0.41 -13.09 4.02
C LEU A 403 -1.50 -14.17 3.98
N MET A 404 -2.44 -14.10 3.02
CA MET A 404 -3.42 -15.16 2.75
C MET A 404 -2.73 -16.47 2.33
N GLN A 405 -1.72 -16.39 1.47
CA GLN A 405 -0.93 -17.54 1.02
C GLN A 405 -0.05 -18.09 2.16
N ASP A 406 0.68 -17.22 2.86
CA ASP A 406 1.68 -17.60 3.86
C ASP A 406 1.06 -18.12 5.16
N ALA A 407 -0.04 -17.53 5.63
CA ALA A 407 -0.58 -17.77 6.96
C ALA A 407 -2.00 -18.37 6.97
N ALA A 408 -2.88 -17.97 6.06
CA ALA A 408 -4.27 -18.44 6.04
C ALA A 408 -4.48 -19.76 5.29
N GLY A 409 -3.48 -20.22 4.51
CA GLY A 409 -3.56 -21.44 3.71
C GLY A 409 -4.45 -21.29 2.47
N ALA A 410 -4.68 -20.05 2.03
CA ALA A 410 -5.36 -19.77 0.78
C ALA A 410 -4.48 -20.12 -0.44
N ARG A 411 -5.10 -20.32 -1.58
CA ARG A 411 -4.41 -20.51 -2.86
C ARG A 411 -4.53 -19.24 -3.68
N ILE A 412 -3.43 -18.80 -4.25
CA ILE A 412 -3.44 -17.70 -5.21
C ILE A 412 -3.76 -18.27 -6.59
N VAL A 413 -4.75 -17.68 -7.26
CA VAL A 413 -5.18 -18.08 -8.62
C VAL A 413 -5.12 -16.90 -9.57
N GLY A 414 -4.73 -17.13 -10.82
CA GLY A 414 -4.68 -16.09 -11.85
C GLY A 414 -3.27 -15.79 -12.33
N ARG A 415 -2.80 -14.55 -12.20
CA ARG A 415 -1.48 -14.10 -12.63
C ARG A 415 -0.68 -13.58 -11.45
N ALA A 416 0.64 -13.50 -11.61
CA ALA A 416 1.48 -12.79 -10.65
C ALA A 416 1.01 -11.36 -10.42
N SER A 417 1.17 -10.86 -9.19
CA SER A 417 0.87 -9.49 -8.82
C SER A 417 1.87 -8.50 -9.42
N ALA A 418 1.67 -7.19 -9.18
CA ALA A 418 2.47 -6.12 -9.75
C ALA A 418 3.96 -6.16 -9.33
N GLY A 419 4.25 -6.60 -8.11
CA GLY A 419 5.60 -6.51 -7.55
C GLY A 419 5.90 -5.12 -6.99
N ASP A 420 4.90 -4.48 -6.39
CA ASP A 420 5.05 -3.16 -5.78
C ASP A 420 5.48 -3.24 -4.30
N GLY A 421 5.09 -4.29 -3.60
CA GLY A 421 5.40 -4.53 -2.19
C GLY A 421 4.98 -3.37 -1.26
N CYS A 422 5.82 -3.07 -0.26
CA CYS A 422 5.60 -1.94 0.63
C CYS A 422 6.04 -0.62 -0.01
N GLY A 423 5.14 0.36 -0.07
CA GLY A 423 5.46 1.71 -0.54
C GLY A 423 5.92 2.65 0.57
N PHE A 424 5.01 2.97 1.50
CA PHE A 424 5.25 4.03 2.48
C PHE A 424 4.67 3.66 3.85
N MET A 425 5.52 3.61 4.88
CA MET A 425 5.11 3.56 6.28
C MET A 425 4.87 4.95 6.87
N ALA A 426 5.56 5.94 6.33
CA ALA A 426 5.34 7.35 6.65
C ALA A 426 5.26 8.13 5.33
N ASP A 427 4.39 9.15 5.28
CA ASP A 427 4.28 10.00 4.10
C ASP A 427 5.53 10.88 3.99
N ALA A 428 6.30 10.63 2.94
CA ALA A 428 7.57 11.28 2.69
C ALA A 428 7.41 12.42 1.69
N PRO A 429 8.00 13.61 1.95
CA PRO A 429 8.09 14.61 0.91
C PRO A 429 8.90 14.06 -0.27
N PRO A 430 8.46 14.33 -1.51
CA PRO A 430 9.20 13.89 -2.69
C PRO A 430 10.61 14.46 -2.72
N VAL A 431 11.55 13.71 -3.26
CA VAL A 431 12.87 14.22 -3.60
C VAL A 431 12.74 15.22 -4.73
N VAL A 432 13.32 16.41 -4.56
CA VAL A 432 13.30 17.48 -5.56
C VAL A 432 14.71 17.65 -6.11
N LEU A 433 14.89 17.48 -7.40
CA LEU A 433 16.19 17.68 -8.05
C LEU A 433 16.60 19.15 -8.05
N PRO A 434 17.90 19.46 -7.93
CA PRO A 434 18.35 20.82 -7.72
C PRO A 434 18.11 21.76 -8.92
N HIS A 435 18.33 21.29 -10.15
CA HIS A 435 18.26 22.11 -11.37
C HIS A 435 16.88 22.01 -12.06
N SER A 436 16.50 20.80 -12.51
CA SER A 436 15.23 20.58 -13.24
C SER A 436 13.98 20.75 -12.38
N ARG A 437 14.12 20.71 -11.06
CA ARG A 437 13.01 20.72 -10.08
C ARG A 437 12.05 19.52 -10.22
N LEU A 438 12.44 18.50 -10.95
CA LEU A 438 11.69 17.25 -11.02
C LEU A 438 11.56 16.64 -9.64
N ARG A 439 10.41 16.02 -9.38
CA ARG A 439 10.03 15.49 -8.07
C ARG A 439 9.83 13.99 -8.18
N TYR A 440 10.40 13.24 -7.23
CA TYR A 440 10.28 11.78 -7.20
C TYR A 440 9.78 11.29 -5.84
N ARG A 441 8.77 10.42 -5.86
CA ARG A 441 8.36 9.65 -4.67
C ARG A 441 9.23 8.40 -4.60
N MET A 442 9.83 8.16 -3.43
CA MET A 442 10.68 6.99 -3.19
C MET A 442 10.08 6.14 -2.08
N PRO A 443 9.78 4.85 -2.33
CA PRO A 443 9.37 3.91 -1.29
C PRO A 443 10.35 3.85 -0.14
N ASN A 444 9.82 3.86 1.09
CA ASN A 444 10.64 3.92 2.30
C ASN A 444 10.57 2.66 3.17
N CYS A 445 9.91 1.61 2.70
CA CYS A 445 9.74 0.38 3.47
C CYS A 445 9.90 -0.90 2.64
N VAL A 446 10.16 -1.98 3.37
CA VAL A 446 10.20 -3.36 2.87
C VAL A 446 9.28 -4.18 3.76
N ARG A 447 8.44 -5.01 3.18
CA ARG A 447 7.63 -6.01 3.87
C ARG A 447 8.21 -7.39 3.55
N LEU A 448 8.47 -8.18 4.60
CA LEU A 448 9.06 -9.49 4.46
C LEU A 448 7.96 -10.57 4.42
N ARG A 449 8.13 -11.54 3.51
CA ARG A 449 7.33 -12.77 3.48
C ARG A 449 7.70 -13.67 4.66
N ALA A 450 6.93 -14.71 4.91
CA ALA A 450 7.18 -15.68 5.98
C ALA A 450 8.53 -16.41 5.83
N ASP A 451 9.01 -16.59 4.62
CA ASP A 451 10.32 -17.18 4.30
C ASP A 451 11.49 -16.18 4.40
N GLY A 452 11.22 -14.92 4.73
CA GLY A 452 12.19 -13.83 4.76
C GLY A 452 12.41 -13.16 3.41
N GLY A 453 11.72 -13.57 2.35
CA GLY A 453 11.76 -12.93 1.03
C GLY A 453 11.19 -11.51 1.07
N ASN A 454 11.57 -10.70 0.09
CA ASN A 454 11.01 -9.35 -0.07
C ASN A 454 9.72 -9.42 -0.87
N GLU A 455 8.62 -8.90 -0.34
CA GLU A 455 7.32 -8.91 -1.00
C GLU A 455 7.30 -8.13 -2.33
N VAL A 456 8.23 -7.20 -2.53
CA VAL A 456 8.38 -6.49 -3.81
C VAL A 456 8.69 -7.42 -5.00
N ALA A 457 9.04 -8.69 -4.74
CA ALA A 457 9.10 -9.72 -5.77
C ALA A 457 7.74 -10.05 -6.40
N GLY A 458 6.66 -9.59 -5.78
CA GLY A 458 5.30 -9.95 -6.15
C GLY A 458 4.84 -11.29 -5.56
N VAL A 459 3.55 -11.54 -5.70
CA VAL A 459 2.91 -12.79 -5.26
C VAL A 459 2.69 -13.69 -6.47
N THR A 460 3.33 -14.84 -6.45
CA THR A 460 3.22 -15.84 -7.53
C THR A 460 2.00 -16.73 -7.32
N PRO A 461 1.16 -16.95 -8.35
CA PRO A 461 -0.01 -17.80 -8.21
C PRO A 461 0.36 -19.28 -8.06
N ASP A 462 -0.32 -19.96 -7.13
CA ASP A 462 -0.28 -21.41 -6.98
C ASP A 462 -0.98 -22.12 -8.15
N LEU A 463 -1.98 -21.46 -8.71
CA LEU A 463 -2.78 -21.94 -9.82
C LEU A 463 -2.77 -20.88 -10.93
N PRO A 464 -1.79 -20.91 -11.83
CA PRO A 464 -1.69 -19.92 -12.89
C PRO A 464 -2.83 -20.10 -13.91
N VAL A 465 -3.54 -19.01 -14.17
CA VAL A 465 -4.59 -18.90 -15.21
C VAL A 465 -4.24 -17.72 -16.11
N LEU A 466 -3.27 -17.96 -17.00
CA LEU A 466 -2.80 -16.94 -17.93
C LEU A 466 -3.79 -16.78 -19.10
N PRO A 467 -3.92 -15.59 -19.71
CA PRO A 467 -4.68 -15.43 -20.95
C PRO A 467 -4.14 -16.39 -22.03
N ALA A 468 -5.03 -17.12 -22.69
CA ALA A 468 -4.67 -17.93 -23.84
C ALA A 468 -4.91 -17.16 -25.15
N GLU A 469 -4.27 -17.56 -26.22
CA GLU A 469 -4.44 -16.94 -27.53
C GLU A 469 -5.89 -17.07 -28.00
N GLY A 470 -6.53 -15.96 -28.37
CA GLY A 470 -7.93 -15.92 -28.80
C GLY A 470 -8.97 -16.02 -27.68
N GLU A 471 -8.55 -16.23 -26.43
CA GLU A 471 -9.44 -16.33 -25.27
C GLU A 471 -9.96 -14.95 -24.85
N ASN A 472 -11.27 -14.80 -24.69
CA ASN A 472 -11.86 -13.62 -24.08
C ASN A 472 -11.95 -13.76 -22.55
N ASP A 473 -12.25 -12.66 -21.86
CA ASP A 473 -12.30 -12.61 -20.37
C ASP A 473 -13.39 -13.53 -19.78
N ARG A 474 -14.49 -13.76 -20.51
CA ARG A 474 -15.57 -14.64 -20.06
C ARG A 474 -15.13 -16.12 -20.11
N GLU A 475 -14.44 -16.53 -21.16
CA GLU A 475 -13.85 -17.85 -21.29
C GLU A 475 -12.78 -18.09 -20.23
N ARG A 476 -11.95 -17.08 -19.96
CA ARG A 476 -10.96 -17.13 -18.90
C ARG A 476 -11.60 -17.24 -17.51
N ALA A 477 -12.68 -16.51 -17.23
CA ALA A 477 -13.44 -16.64 -15.99
C ALA A 477 -13.99 -18.07 -15.82
N TRP A 478 -14.51 -18.66 -16.88
CA TRP A 478 -15.01 -20.03 -16.87
C TRP A 478 -13.89 -21.06 -16.59
N ARG A 479 -12.77 -20.94 -17.27
CA ARG A 479 -11.58 -21.78 -17.06
C ARG A 479 -11.00 -21.62 -15.66
N LEU A 480 -11.03 -20.41 -15.09
CA LEU A 480 -10.62 -20.17 -13.71
C LEU A 480 -11.52 -20.93 -12.73
N LEU A 481 -12.85 -20.91 -12.92
CA LEU A 481 -13.76 -21.67 -12.07
C LEU A 481 -13.53 -23.18 -12.18
N ASP A 482 -13.26 -23.70 -13.38
CA ASP A 482 -12.91 -25.12 -13.58
C ASP A 482 -11.62 -25.49 -12.87
N THR A 483 -10.59 -24.63 -12.95
CA THR A 483 -9.31 -24.80 -12.25
C THR A 483 -9.51 -24.84 -10.73
N VAL A 484 -10.31 -23.92 -10.18
CA VAL A 484 -10.63 -23.89 -8.74
C VAL A 484 -11.40 -25.14 -8.32
N ALA A 485 -12.41 -25.54 -9.07
CA ALA A 485 -13.19 -26.75 -8.79
C ALA A 485 -12.34 -28.02 -8.85
N ALA A 486 -11.43 -28.11 -9.81
CA ALA A 486 -10.48 -29.22 -9.91
C ALA A 486 -9.51 -29.30 -8.71
N ASP A 487 -8.96 -28.15 -8.27
CA ASP A 487 -8.11 -28.09 -7.07
C ASP A 487 -8.90 -28.47 -5.80
N LEU A 488 -10.14 -28.02 -5.65
CA LEU A 488 -11.01 -28.39 -4.52
C LEU A 488 -11.20 -29.91 -4.44
N ARG A 489 -11.49 -30.56 -5.56
CA ARG A 489 -11.62 -32.02 -5.62
C ARG A 489 -10.32 -32.72 -5.26
N ALA A 490 -9.20 -32.26 -5.80
CA ALA A 490 -7.89 -32.84 -5.53
C ALA A 490 -7.49 -32.75 -4.05
N ARG A 491 -7.97 -31.73 -3.35
CA ARG A 491 -7.73 -31.51 -1.89
C ARG A 491 -8.74 -32.25 -1.00
N GLY A 492 -9.68 -32.98 -1.57
CA GLY A 492 -10.69 -33.74 -0.83
C GLY A 492 -11.78 -32.88 -0.18
N ALA A 493 -11.92 -31.64 -0.60
CA ALA A 493 -13.07 -30.83 -0.24
C ALA A 493 -14.32 -31.43 -0.87
N LYS A 494 -15.29 -31.87 -0.04
CA LYS A 494 -16.59 -32.35 -0.57
C LYS A 494 -17.32 -31.16 -1.19
N PRO A 495 -17.95 -31.36 -2.36
CA PRO A 495 -18.77 -30.34 -3.04
C PRO A 495 -19.95 -29.88 -2.18
#